data_968acea310e892f4c229df1d6d712201
#
_entry.id   968acea310e892f4c229df1d6d712201
#
_cell.length_a   1.000
_cell.length_b   1.000
_cell.length_c   1.000
_cell.angle_alpha   90.00
_cell.angle_beta   90.00
_cell.angle_gamma   90.00
#
_symmetry.space_group_name_H-M   'P 1'
#
loop_
_entity.id
_entity.type
_entity.pdbx_description
1 polymer ?
#
loop_
_entity_poly.entity_id
_entity_poly.type
_entity_poly.pdbx_seq_one_letter_code
_entity_poly.pdbx_strand_id
1 'polypeptide(L)'
;MIVLWTDALIFLLIFVLLGLAFYLRGKEHIKRPLQKISHSKAGIVSLVVVIFFVLIGLLDSVHFKPGNDKSNEIISLLDYWATPLRKHGEKTYSAPFATTLYSKEIMTLANGTSQWDYPRLQFGGAHLNNPETEKIPDILQKAFYGFAQGAGLFIFFRVLLWSFLKEQYKRLMKSSTAKAVWAVVFFIVSLGYALIYLSAYYHIFGTDKVGEDVFYQAVKSIRTGLVIGTLTTLIMLPMAIVFGILAGFFRGWIDDVIQYIYTTLNSIPGVLLIAASILMVQVYIANHEEAFTSVIVRADMRLLFLCMILGVTSWTALCRLLRAETL
;
A
#
# COMPACT_ATOMS: atom_id res chain seq x y z
N MET A 1 2.83 -9.24 20.01
CA MET A 1 2.27 -9.10 18.67
C MET A 1 0.78 -8.82 18.84
N ILE A 2 0.24 -7.82 18.16
CA ILE A 2 -1.18 -7.50 18.17
C ILE A 2 -1.67 -7.75 16.76
N VAL A 3 -2.68 -8.59 16.61
CA VAL A 3 -3.26 -8.92 15.31
C VAL A 3 -4.56 -8.14 15.18
N LEU A 4 -4.62 -7.24 14.20
CA LEU A 4 -5.82 -6.50 13.83
C LEU A 4 -6.75 -7.43 13.02
N TRP A 5 -8.04 -7.10 12.95
CA TRP A 5 -9.01 -7.92 12.23
C TRP A 5 -8.72 -8.02 10.73
N THR A 6 -8.33 -6.91 10.10
CA THR A 6 -7.94 -6.92 8.68
C THR A 6 -6.68 -7.74 8.45
N ASP A 7 -5.68 -7.68 9.35
CA ASP A 7 -4.45 -8.46 9.25
C ASP A 7 -4.72 -9.96 9.43
N ALA A 8 -5.59 -10.33 10.38
CA ALA A 8 -6.01 -11.73 10.57
C ALA A 8 -6.63 -12.32 9.30
N LEU A 9 -7.50 -11.55 8.62
CA LEU A 9 -8.11 -11.98 7.36
C LEU A 9 -7.09 -12.08 6.22
N ILE A 10 -6.11 -11.17 6.14
CA ILE A 10 -5.03 -11.23 5.13
C ILE A 10 -4.15 -12.46 5.38
N PHE A 11 -3.72 -12.71 6.63
CA PHE A 11 -2.91 -13.87 6.94
C PHE A 11 -3.65 -15.17 6.67
N LEU A 12 -4.95 -15.23 7.00
CA LEU A 12 -5.81 -16.37 6.67
C LEU A 12 -5.91 -16.55 5.15
N LEU A 13 -6.11 -15.48 4.39
CA LEU A 13 -6.16 -15.52 2.93
C LEU A 13 -4.84 -16.04 2.34
N ILE A 14 -3.70 -15.53 2.81
CA ILE A 14 -2.37 -16.00 2.38
C ILE A 14 -2.20 -17.48 2.70
N PHE A 15 -2.59 -17.92 3.89
CA PHE A 15 -2.52 -19.32 4.29
C PHE A 15 -3.38 -20.21 3.38
N VAL A 16 -4.61 -19.80 3.09
CA VAL A 16 -5.51 -20.51 2.16
C VAL A 16 -4.92 -20.55 0.74
N LEU A 17 -4.39 -19.44 0.23
CA LEU A 17 -3.76 -19.37 -1.09
C LEU A 17 -2.52 -20.27 -1.17
N LEU A 18 -1.68 -20.30 -0.16
CA LEU A 18 -0.52 -21.20 -0.09
C LEU A 18 -0.95 -22.67 -0.02
N GLY A 19 -1.96 -23.00 0.79
CA GLY A 19 -2.54 -24.34 0.85
C GLY A 19 -3.13 -24.77 -0.49
N LEU A 20 -3.87 -23.86 -1.15
CA LEU A 20 -4.44 -24.09 -2.48
C LEU A 20 -3.33 -24.25 -3.54
N ALA A 21 -2.31 -23.43 -3.51
CA ALA A 21 -1.15 -23.53 -4.41
C ALA A 21 -0.42 -24.86 -4.24
N PHE A 22 -0.26 -25.32 -2.99
CA PHE A 22 0.33 -26.63 -2.70
C PHE A 22 -0.55 -27.79 -3.22
N TYR A 23 -1.87 -27.73 -2.95
CA TYR A 23 -2.84 -28.72 -3.43
C TYR A 23 -2.92 -28.81 -4.96
N LEU A 24 -2.84 -27.65 -5.62
CA LEU A 24 -2.98 -27.53 -7.07
C LEU A 24 -1.67 -27.73 -7.85
N ARG A 25 -0.52 -27.83 -7.17
CA ARG A 25 0.82 -27.88 -7.77
C ARG A 25 1.01 -28.99 -8.82
N GLY A 26 0.22 -30.07 -8.74
CA GLY A 26 0.29 -31.21 -9.68
C GLY A 26 -0.71 -31.13 -10.84
N LYS A 27 -1.68 -30.20 -10.85
CA LYS A 27 -2.77 -30.19 -11.83
C LYS A 27 -2.41 -29.46 -13.10
N GLU A 28 -2.56 -30.11 -14.27
CA GLU A 28 -2.19 -29.57 -15.59
C GLU A 28 -2.91 -28.27 -15.93
N HIS A 29 -4.17 -28.11 -15.55
CA HIS A 29 -4.97 -26.92 -15.81
C HIS A 29 -4.36 -25.63 -15.25
N ILE A 30 -3.59 -25.73 -14.16
CA ILE A 30 -2.92 -24.58 -13.54
C ILE A 30 -1.48 -24.46 -13.99
N LYS A 31 -0.81 -25.59 -14.22
CA LYS A 31 0.58 -25.61 -14.66
C LYS A 31 0.78 -24.93 -16.02
N ARG A 32 -0.12 -25.17 -16.99
CA ARG A 32 -0.03 -24.57 -18.33
C ARG A 32 -0.12 -23.04 -18.34
N PRO A 33 -1.13 -22.39 -17.69
CA PRO A 33 -1.18 -20.93 -17.59
C PRO A 33 0.03 -20.34 -16.85
N LEU A 34 0.47 -20.97 -15.74
CA LEU A 34 1.64 -20.50 -14.98
C LEU A 34 2.92 -20.59 -15.81
N GLN A 35 3.10 -21.64 -16.57
CA GLN A 35 4.24 -21.76 -17.50
C GLN A 35 4.19 -20.67 -18.58
N LYS A 36 3.01 -20.36 -19.13
CA LYS A 36 2.85 -19.29 -20.12
C LYS A 36 3.24 -17.91 -19.53
N ILE A 37 2.84 -17.64 -18.29
CA ILE A 37 3.23 -16.42 -17.57
C ILE A 37 4.74 -16.40 -17.32
N SER A 38 5.34 -17.52 -16.89
CA SER A 38 6.77 -17.60 -16.59
C SER A 38 7.66 -17.44 -17.84
N HIS A 39 7.14 -17.67 -19.04
CA HIS A 39 7.83 -17.40 -20.28
C HIS A 39 7.60 -15.98 -20.81
N SER A 40 6.58 -15.26 -20.33
CA SER A 40 6.32 -13.87 -20.67
C SER A 40 7.17 -12.92 -19.84
N LYS A 41 7.98 -12.07 -20.51
CA LYS A 41 8.81 -11.06 -19.82
C LYS A 41 7.92 -10.08 -19.04
N ALA A 42 6.84 -9.60 -19.65
CA ALA A 42 5.91 -8.68 -19.01
C ALA A 42 5.23 -9.34 -17.79
N GLY A 43 4.76 -10.58 -17.92
CA GLY A 43 4.10 -11.31 -16.84
C GLY A 43 5.00 -11.51 -15.61
N ILE A 44 6.28 -11.87 -15.84
CA ILE A 44 7.19 -12.12 -14.71
C ILE A 44 7.68 -10.82 -14.06
N VAL A 45 7.85 -9.76 -14.86
CA VAL A 45 8.21 -8.42 -14.36
C VAL A 45 7.07 -7.85 -13.48
N SER A 46 5.84 -7.89 -13.98
CA SER A 46 4.68 -7.42 -13.19
C SER A 46 4.49 -8.23 -11.92
N LEU A 47 4.74 -9.54 -11.94
CA LEU A 47 4.71 -10.38 -10.75
C LEU A 47 5.74 -9.93 -9.70
N VAL A 48 6.97 -9.61 -10.11
CA VAL A 48 8.02 -9.09 -9.20
C VAL A 48 7.59 -7.78 -8.55
N VAL A 49 7.01 -6.86 -9.34
CA VAL A 49 6.50 -5.59 -8.82
C VAL A 49 5.37 -5.81 -7.82
N VAL A 50 4.41 -6.70 -8.12
CA VAL A 50 3.32 -7.05 -7.20
C VAL A 50 3.86 -7.65 -5.90
N ILE A 51 4.81 -8.60 -6.00
CA ILE A 51 5.46 -9.19 -4.80
C ILE A 51 6.13 -8.11 -3.95
N PHE A 52 6.80 -7.14 -4.57
CA PHE A 52 7.41 -6.03 -3.83
C PHE A 52 6.38 -5.22 -3.02
N PHE A 53 5.24 -4.85 -3.64
CA PHE A 53 4.16 -4.16 -2.93
C PHE A 53 3.53 -5.03 -1.83
N VAL A 54 3.32 -6.32 -2.09
CA VAL A 54 2.81 -7.26 -1.09
C VAL A 54 3.75 -7.36 0.11
N LEU A 55 5.07 -7.42 -0.12
CA LEU A 55 6.06 -7.44 0.96
C LEU A 55 5.99 -6.17 1.83
N ILE A 56 5.87 -4.98 1.22
CA ILE A 56 5.68 -3.72 1.98
C ILE A 56 4.39 -3.79 2.80
N GLY A 57 3.28 -4.22 2.21
CA GLY A 57 2.01 -4.36 2.92
C GLY A 57 2.08 -5.36 4.08
N LEU A 58 2.79 -6.48 3.93
CA LEU A 58 3.00 -7.45 4.98
C LEU A 58 3.89 -6.91 6.12
N LEU A 59 4.91 -6.11 5.80
CA LEU A 59 5.72 -5.44 6.83
C LEU A 59 4.86 -4.47 7.67
N ASP A 60 3.91 -3.78 7.05
CA ASP A 60 2.98 -2.90 7.77
C ASP A 60 1.87 -3.65 8.50
N SER A 61 1.59 -4.91 8.15
CA SER A 61 0.59 -5.76 8.84
C SER A 61 1.12 -6.41 10.14
N VAL A 62 2.43 -6.35 10.40
CA VAL A 62 3.01 -6.88 11.63
C VAL A 62 3.03 -5.79 12.70
N HIS A 63 2.06 -5.83 13.63
CA HIS A 63 1.92 -4.85 14.70
C HIS A 63 2.46 -5.36 16.05
N PHE A 64 3.12 -4.48 16.79
CA PHE A 64 3.62 -4.76 18.16
C PHE A 64 3.61 -3.51 19.03
N LYS A 65 3.69 -3.71 20.35
CA LYS A 65 3.89 -2.64 21.30
C LYS A 65 5.37 -2.57 21.67
N PRO A 66 6.06 -1.46 21.47
CA PRO A 66 7.41 -1.29 21.98
C PRO A 66 7.37 -1.25 23.52
N GLY A 67 8.12 -2.16 24.16
CA GLY A 67 8.05 -2.38 25.62
C GLY A 67 8.59 -1.23 26.49
N ASN A 68 9.12 -0.17 25.91
CA ASN A 68 9.81 0.92 26.61
C ASN A 68 9.10 2.28 26.57
N ASP A 69 8.01 2.41 25.85
CA ASP A 69 7.28 3.68 25.77
C ASP A 69 6.10 3.72 26.73
N LYS A 70 6.02 4.79 27.53
CA LYS A 70 4.86 5.13 28.37
C LYS A 70 3.59 5.39 27.54
N SER A 71 3.73 5.52 26.22
CA SER A 71 2.63 5.60 25.26
C SER A 71 2.17 4.19 24.92
N ASN A 72 0.89 3.91 25.15
CA ASN A 72 0.22 2.65 24.79
C ASN A 72 0.05 2.53 23.24
N GLU A 73 1.02 3.05 22.48
CA GLU A 73 0.95 3.17 21.03
C GLU A 73 1.30 1.82 20.38
N ILE A 74 0.45 1.38 19.46
CA ILE A 74 0.68 0.19 18.63
C ILE A 74 1.40 0.69 17.38
N ILE A 75 2.55 0.11 17.06
CA ILE A 75 3.32 0.45 15.85
C ILE A 75 3.48 -0.78 14.97
N SER A 76 3.57 -0.58 13.67
CA SER A 76 3.92 -1.64 12.72
C SER A 76 5.43 -1.81 12.60
N LEU A 77 5.87 -2.92 12.01
CA LEU A 77 7.29 -3.13 11.69
C LEU A 77 7.77 -2.08 10.67
N LEU A 78 6.91 -1.66 9.75
CA LEU A 78 7.18 -0.56 8.82
C LEU A 78 7.36 0.76 9.58
N ASP A 79 6.49 1.08 10.54
CA ASP A 79 6.57 2.28 11.38
C ASP A 79 7.87 2.32 12.18
N TYR A 80 8.31 1.15 12.67
CA TYR A 80 9.59 1.04 13.38
C TYR A 80 10.79 1.39 12.49
N TRP A 81 10.81 0.89 11.27
CA TRP A 81 11.88 1.20 10.31
C TRP A 81 11.80 2.63 9.80
N ALA A 82 10.58 3.16 9.60
CA ALA A 82 10.33 4.54 9.16
C ALA A 82 10.25 5.54 10.33
N THR A 83 10.70 5.18 11.54
CA THR A 83 10.66 6.04 12.73
C THR A 83 11.26 7.44 12.49
N PRO A 84 12.37 7.63 11.77
CA PRO A 84 12.89 8.96 11.46
C PRO A 84 11.86 9.82 10.70
N LEU A 85 11.28 9.27 9.63
CA LEU A 85 10.27 9.96 8.81
C LEU A 85 9.00 10.28 9.61
N ARG A 86 8.54 9.34 10.44
CA ARG A 86 7.37 9.51 11.28
C ARG A 86 7.54 10.61 12.34
N LYS A 87 8.77 10.79 12.86
CA LYS A 87 9.09 11.81 13.86
C LYS A 87 9.41 13.18 13.26
N HIS A 88 9.68 13.27 11.96
CA HIS A 88 9.96 14.50 11.25
C HIS A 88 8.67 15.23 10.89
N GLY A 89 7.86 15.58 11.89
CA GLY A 89 6.65 16.36 11.71
C GLY A 89 6.95 17.86 11.63
N GLU A 90 6.33 18.54 10.67
CA GLU A 90 6.33 19.98 10.52
C GLU A 90 5.07 20.59 11.14
N LYS A 91 4.91 21.89 11.05
CA LYS A 91 3.77 22.59 11.63
C LYS A 91 2.49 22.43 10.80
N THR A 92 2.62 22.43 9.48
CA THR A 92 1.52 22.36 8.53
C THR A 92 2.04 22.00 7.13
N TYR A 93 1.26 22.25 6.10
CA TYR A 93 1.59 21.97 4.71
C TYR A 93 2.94 22.52 4.26
N SER A 94 3.68 21.71 3.52
CA SER A 94 4.81 22.15 2.72
C SER A 94 4.71 21.58 1.29
N ALA A 95 5.30 22.28 0.33
CA ALA A 95 5.40 21.78 -1.04
C ALA A 95 6.44 20.64 -1.15
N PRO A 96 6.39 19.80 -2.20
CA PRO A 96 7.42 18.81 -2.46
C PRO A 96 8.82 19.43 -2.51
N PHE A 97 9.77 18.83 -1.79
CA PHE A 97 11.13 19.34 -1.64
C PHE A 97 11.22 20.79 -1.15
N ALA A 98 10.21 21.29 -0.44
CA ALA A 98 10.26 22.66 0.10
C ALA A 98 11.31 22.79 1.21
N THR A 99 11.76 24.01 1.42
CA THR A 99 12.62 24.42 2.53
C THR A 99 11.90 25.37 3.48
N THR A 100 10.71 25.82 3.08
CA THR A 100 9.84 26.72 3.82
C THR A 100 8.40 26.19 3.84
N LEU A 101 7.62 26.60 4.85
CA LEU A 101 6.19 26.31 4.93
C LEU A 101 5.43 26.97 3.78
N TYR A 102 4.26 26.43 3.46
CA TYR A 102 3.39 26.98 2.42
C TYR A 102 2.63 28.22 2.87
N SER A 103 2.38 28.39 4.18
CA SER A 103 1.68 29.54 4.76
C SER A 103 2.65 30.54 5.34
N LYS A 104 2.37 31.84 5.12
CA LYS A 104 3.08 32.91 5.80
C LYS A 104 2.69 32.97 7.27
N GLU A 105 3.66 33.25 8.11
CA GLU A 105 3.46 33.51 9.54
C GLU A 105 4.17 34.77 9.97
N ILE A 106 3.74 35.33 11.11
CA ILE A 106 4.40 36.46 11.71
C ILE A 106 5.70 36.00 12.34
N MET A 107 6.82 36.34 11.74
CA MET A 107 8.14 36.07 12.28
C MET A 107 8.70 37.32 12.97
N THR A 108 9.17 37.18 14.21
CA THR A 108 9.92 38.23 14.91
C THR A 108 11.38 38.18 14.48
N LEU A 109 11.85 39.21 13.78
CA LEU A 109 13.25 39.34 13.44
C LEU A 109 14.07 39.67 14.71
N ALA A 110 15.39 39.42 14.65
CA ALA A 110 16.33 39.73 15.72
C ALA A 110 16.29 41.22 16.18
N ASN A 111 15.75 42.11 15.34
CA ASN A 111 15.58 43.55 15.60
C ASN A 111 14.25 43.86 16.34
N GLY A 112 13.46 42.85 16.75
CA GLY A 112 12.16 43.06 17.43
C GLY A 112 11.02 43.48 16.50
N THR A 113 11.23 43.61 15.19
CA THR A 113 10.17 43.91 14.20
C THR A 113 9.50 42.60 13.77
N SER A 114 8.17 42.64 13.68
CA SER A 114 7.40 41.48 13.18
C SER A 114 7.16 41.64 11.68
N GLN A 115 7.56 40.65 10.90
CA GLN A 115 7.37 40.59 9.45
C GLN A 115 6.58 39.31 9.07
N TRP A 116 5.71 39.42 8.08
CA TRP A 116 5.04 38.29 7.47
C TRP A 116 5.98 37.62 6.47
N ASP A 117 6.45 36.38 6.81
CA ASP A 117 7.33 35.63 5.94
C ASP A 117 7.01 34.15 6.03
N TYR A 118 7.63 33.34 5.14
CA TYR A 118 7.50 31.88 5.11
C TYR A 118 8.51 31.25 6.07
N PRO A 119 8.08 30.63 7.19
CA PRO A 119 9.00 29.99 8.12
C PRO A 119 9.78 28.85 7.45
N ARG A 120 11.03 28.68 7.83
CA ARG A 120 11.84 27.54 7.40
C ARG A 120 11.30 26.25 8.02
N LEU A 121 11.36 25.16 7.26
CA LEU A 121 11.06 23.83 7.76
C LEU A 121 12.12 23.38 8.77
N GLN A 122 11.71 22.61 9.77
CA GLN A 122 12.60 22.06 10.81
C GLN A 122 13.43 20.91 10.28
N PHE A 123 12.86 20.07 9.42
CA PHE A 123 13.48 18.87 8.86
C PHE A 123 13.71 18.96 7.36
N GLY A 124 12.85 19.66 6.62
CA GLY A 124 12.96 19.81 5.17
C GLY A 124 14.06 20.79 4.74
N GLY A 125 15.24 20.28 4.31
CA GLY A 125 16.36 21.11 3.87
C GLY A 125 17.00 21.96 4.97
N ALA A 126 16.86 21.57 6.23
CA ALA A 126 17.37 22.30 7.39
C ALA A 126 18.89 22.49 7.38
N HIS A 127 19.63 21.60 6.72
CA HIS A 127 21.10 21.61 6.60
C HIS A 127 21.62 22.65 5.59
N LEU A 128 20.77 23.26 4.76
CA LEU A 128 21.18 24.24 3.75
C LEU A 128 21.41 25.61 4.39
N ASN A 129 22.48 26.28 4.02
CA ASN A 129 22.72 27.67 4.42
C ASN A 129 21.90 28.62 3.52
N ASN A 130 22.02 28.45 2.20
CA ASN A 130 21.33 29.26 1.19
C ASN A 130 20.37 28.38 0.36
N PRO A 131 19.10 28.20 0.79
CA PRO A 131 18.16 27.29 0.13
C PRO A 131 17.90 27.63 -1.35
N GLU A 132 17.96 28.88 -1.74
CA GLU A 132 17.67 29.32 -3.12
C GLU A 132 18.71 28.81 -4.14
N THR A 133 19.97 28.75 -3.76
CA THR A 133 21.08 28.38 -4.65
C THR A 133 21.54 26.94 -4.47
N GLU A 134 21.50 26.43 -3.25
CA GLU A 134 22.08 25.13 -2.89
C GLU A 134 21.10 23.96 -3.03
N LYS A 135 19.78 24.20 -3.02
CA LYS A 135 18.75 23.16 -2.98
C LYS A 135 18.83 22.18 -4.13
N ILE A 136 18.89 22.66 -5.37
CA ILE A 136 18.87 21.77 -6.55
C ILE A 136 20.14 20.92 -6.65
N PRO A 137 21.35 21.50 -6.53
CA PRO A 137 22.58 20.72 -6.50
C PRO A 137 22.62 19.67 -5.39
N ASP A 138 22.17 20.02 -4.18
CA ASP A 138 22.16 19.13 -3.03
C ASP A 138 21.18 17.96 -3.22
N ILE A 139 19.97 18.20 -3.74
CA ILE A 139 19.01 17.13 -4.06
C ILE A 139 19.60 16.16 -5.09
N LEU A 140 20.19 16.68 -6.17
CA LEU A 140 20.80 15.83 -7.21
C LEU A 140 21.97 15.02 -6.65
N GLN A 141 22.81 15.62 -5.84
CA GLN A 141 23.95 14.95 -5.20
C GLN A 141 23.47 13.83 -4.27
N LYS A 142 22.49 14.10 -3.40
CA LYS A 142 21.93 13.11 -2.48
C LYS A 142 21.17 11.99 -3.21
N ALA A 143 20.41 12.33 -4.26
CA ALA A 143 19.76 11.34 -5.12
C ALA A 143 20.78 10.41 -5.76
N PHE A 144 21.87 10.95 -6.28
CA PHE A 144 22.96 10.17 -6.88
C PHE A 144 23.66 9.27 -5.85
N TYR A 145 23.98 9.79 -4.67
CA TYR A 145 24.57 8.98 -3.60
C TYR A 145 23.64 7.86 -3.13
N GLY A 146 22.37 8.16 -2.91
CA GLY A 146 21.39 7.15 -2.54
C GLY A 146 21.22 6.08 -3.63
N PHE A 147 21.16 6.49 -4.90
CA PHE A 147 21.10 5.55 -6.03
C PHE A 147 22.37 4.67 -6.12
N ALA A 148 23.55 5.26 -5.95
CA ALA A 148 24.81 4.53 -5.99
C ALA A 148 24.92 3.51 -4.83
N GLN A 149 24.47 3.88 -3.63
CA GLN A 149 24.42 2.97 -2.49
C GLN A 149 23.43 1.82 -2.71
N GLY A 150 22.23 2.10 -3.25
CA GLY A 150 21.26 1.07 -3.63
C GLY A 150 21.79 0.13 -4.71
N ALA A 151 22.47 0.66 -5.72
CA ALA A 151 23.14 -0.12 -6.75
C ALA A 151 24.27 -1.00 -6.15
N GLY A 152 25.06 -0.46 -5.24
CA GLY A 152 26.09 -1.20 -4.49
C GLY A 152 25.49 -2.36 -3.69
N LEU A 153 24.40 -2.11 -2.97
CA LEU A 153 23.65 -3.13 -2.23
C LEU A 153 23.15 -4.24 -3.16
N PHE A 154 22.58 -3.88 -4.28
CA PHE A 154 22.11 -4.85 -5.28
C PHE A 154 23.26 -5.70 -5.82
N ILE A 155 24.38 -5.10 -6.17
CA ILE A 155 25.58 -5.81 -6.66
C ILE A 155 26.12 -6.75 -5.58
N PHE A 156 26.17 -6.31 -4.34
CA PHE A 156 26.59 -7.14 -3.19
C PHE A 156 25.72 -8.39 -3.05
N PHE A 157 24.38 -8.23 -3.03
CA PHE A 157 23.46 -9.36 -2.99
C PHE A 157 23.61 -10.29 -4.19
N ARG A 158 23.81 -9.74 -5.37
CA ARG A 158 24.02 -10.51 -6.59
C ARG A 158 25.29 -11.35 -6.54
N VAL A 159 26.39 -10.79 -6.04
CA VAL A 159 27.67 -11.50 -5.86
C VAL A 159 27.52 -12.59 -4.79
N LEU A 160 26.82 -12.30 -3.70
CA LEU A 160 26.55 -13.25 -2.63
C LEU A 160 25.73 -14.44 -3.16
N LEU A 161 24.65 -14.21 -3.91
CA LEU A 161 23.90 -15.27 -4.56
C LEU A 161 24.71 -16.08 -5.56
N TRP A 162 25.57 -15.43 -6.33
CA TRP A 162 26.48 -16.12 -7.24
C TRP A 162 27.46 -17.03 -6.48
N SER A 163 27.98 -16.59 -5.33
CA SER A 163 28.88 -17.37 -4.49
C SER A 163 28.26 -18.65 -3.95
N PHE A 164 26.97 -18.57 -3.51
CA PHE A 164 26.25 -19.72 -2.95
C PHE A 164 25.66 -20.66 -4.02
N LEU A 165 25.24 -20.13 -5.18
CA LEU A 165 24.42 -20.85 -6.17
C LEU A 165 25.12 -21.01 -7.54
N LYS A 166 26.44 -21.04 -7.60
CA LYS A 166 27.28 -20.95 -8.82
C LYS A 166 26.66 -21.55 -10.10
N GLU A 167 26.32 -22.83 -10.10
CA GLU A 167 25.83 -23.51 -11.31
C GLU A 167 24.37 -23.20 -11.63
N GLN A 168 23.52 -23.09 -10.60
CA GLN A 168 22.11 -22.74 -10.78
C GLN A 168 21.97 -21.30 -11.27
N TYR A 169 22.78 -20.39 -10.73
CA TYR A 169 22.81 -18.98 -11.13
C TYR A 169 23.20 -18.80 -12.60
N LYS A 170 24.23 -19.52 -13.08
CA LYS A 170 24.64 -19.49 -14.50
C LYS A 170 23.51 -19.95 -15.44
N ARG A 171 22.76 -21.01 -15.05
CA ARG A 171 21.61 -21.49 -15.83
C ARG A 171 20.48 -20.47 -15.87
N LEU A 172 20.15 -19.86 -14.74
CA LEU A 172 19.11 -18.84 -14.63
C LEU A 172 19.44 -17.60 -15.48
N MET A 173 20.67 -17.14 -15.44
CA MET A 173 21.12 -15.94 -16.17
C MET A 173 21.18 -16.11 -17.70
N LYS A 174 21.09 -17.32 -18.23
CA LYS A 174 20.95 -17.54 -19.68
C LYS A 174 19.57 -17.13 -20.20
N SER A 175 18.54 -17.14 -19.35
CA SER A 175 17.18 -16.74 -19.74
C SER A 175 17.04 -15.23 -19.90
N SER A 176 16.40 -14.81 -21.00
CA SER A 176 16.07 -13.40 -21.25
C SER A 176 15.08 -12.83 -20.21
N THR A 177 14.18 -13.68 -19.68
CA THR A 177 13.25 -13.32 -18.61
C THR A 177 13.97 -13.04 -17.29
N ALA A 178 14.97 -13.85 -16.92
CA ALA A 178 15.77 -13.61 -15.73
C ALA A 178 16.55 -12.28 -15.78
N LYS A 179 17.08 -11.92 -16.96
CA LYS A 179 17.74 -10.61 -17.13
C LYS A 179 16.76 -9.45 -16.90
N ALA A 180 15.52 -9.57 -17.40
CA ALA A 180 14.48 -8.56 -17.18
C ALA A 180 14.12 -8.44 -15.69
N VAL A 181 13.95 -9.57 -14.99
CA VAL A 181 13.71 -9.59 -13.53
C VAL A 181 14.83 -8.88 -12.77
N TRP A 182 16.09 -9.22 -13.06
CA TRP A 182 17.23 -8.58 -12.39
C TRP A 182 17.33 -7.08 -12.67
N ALA A 183 16.98 -6.64 -13.88
CA ALA A 183 16.92 -5.22 -14.21
C ALA A 183 15.85 -4.50 -13.37
N VAL A 184 14.65 -5.08 -13.25
CA VAL A 184 13.56 -4.49 -12.47
C VAL A 184 13.90 -4.47 -10.98
N VAL A 185 14.46 -5.55 -10.43
CA VAL A 185 14.91 -5.58 -9.03
C VAL A 185 16.01 -4.54 -8.79
N PHE A 186 16.94 -4.38 -9.73
CA PHE A 186 17.96 -3.32 -9.68
C PHE A 186 17.33 -1.93 -9.57
N PHE A 187 16.36 -1.61 -10.45
CA PHE A 187 15.67 -0.32 -10.42
C PHE A 187 14.88 -0.11 -9.12
N ILE A 188 14.13 -1.13 -8.67
CA ILE A 188 13.36 -1.05 -7.42
C ILE A 188 14.28 -0.78 -6.22
N VAL A 189 15.38 -1.53 -6.10
CA VAL A 189 16.31 -1.39 -4.98
C VAL A 189 17.06 -0.06 -5.06
N SER A 190 17.59 0.31 -6.24
CA SER A 190 18.37 1.54 -6.39
C SER A 190 17.53 2.79 -6.22
N LEU A 191 16.34 2.82 -6.84
CA LEU A 191 15.41 3.95 -6.72
C LEU A 191 14.80 4.02 -5.32
N GLY A 192 14.38 2.89 -4.75
CA GLY A 192 13.86 2.82 -3.39
C GLY A 192 14.87 3.33 -2.36
N TYR A 193 16.13 2.94 -2.48
CA TYR A 193 17.18 3.41 -1.59
C TYR A 193 17.47 4.92 -1.79
N ALA A 194 17.45 5.41 -3.04
CA ALA A 194 17.58 6.84 -3.33
C ALA A 194 16.47 7.67 -2.67
N LEU A 195 15.21 7.18 -2.73
CA LEU A 195 14.07 7.83 -2.08
C LEU A 195 14.20 7.81 -0.55
N ILE A 196 14.60 6.67 0.04
CA ILE A 196 14.84 6.56 1.49
C ILE A 196 15.97 7.49 1.93
N TYR A 197 17.03 7.59 1.15
CA TYR A 197 18.16 8.48 1.46
C TYR A 197 17.78 9.96 1.38
N LEU A 198 17.01 10.34 0.35
CA LEU A 198 16.48 11.70 0.19
C LEU A 198 15.48 12.09 1.29
N SER A 199 14.64 11.16 1.71
CA SER A 199 13.62 11.39 2.74
C SER A 199 14.20 11.70 4.13
N ALA A 200 15.49 11.37 4.36
CA ALA A 200 16.20 11.76 5.57
C ALA A 200 16.53 13.27 5.63
N TYR A 201 16.51 13.96 4.47
CA TYR A 201 16.89 15.36 4.35
C TYR A 201 15.79 16.28 3.86
N TYR A 202 14.81 15.73 3.14
CA TYR A 202 13.72 16.48 2.51
C TYR A 202 12.40 15.74 2.60
N HIS A 203 11.31 16.48 2.73
CA HIS A 203 9.97 15.94 2.51
C HIS A 203 9.74 15.80 0.99
N ILE A 204 9.92 14.58 0.45
CA ILE A 204 9.89 14.32 -1.00
C ILE A 204 8.56 14.77 -1.62
N PHE A 205 7.44 14.46 -0.99
CA PHE A 205 6.09 14.86 -1.42
C PHE A 205 5.51 16.00 -0.59
N GLY A 206 6.36 16.67 0.23
CA GLY A 206 5.91 17.67 1.16
C GLY A 206 5.23 17.08 2.40
N THR A 207 4.54 17.93 3.13
CA THR A 207 3.80 17.58 4.36
C THR A 207 2.31 17.88 4.21
N ASP A 208 1.49 17.18 4.98
CA ASP A 208 0.05 17.33 4.99
C ASP A 208 -0.43 18.47 5.95
N LYS A 209 -1.75 18.57 6.17
CA LYS A 209 -2.37 19.55 7.06
C LYS A 209 -1.85 19.49 8.50
N VAL A 210 -1.49 18.32 8.98
CA VAL A 210 -1.02 18.06 10.35
C VAL A 210 0.51 18.15 10.43
N GLY A 211 1.16 18.36 9.27
CA GLY A 211 2.62 18.42 9.16
C GLY A 211 3.30 17.05 9.04
N GLU A 212 2.56 15.96 8.83
CA GLU A 212 3.12 14.64 8.62
C GLU A 212 3.69 14.49 7.20
N ASP A 213 4.74 13.68 7.07
CA ASP A 213 5.41 13.44 5.78
C ASP A 213 4.52 12.63 4.83
N VAL A 214 4.19 13.22 3.67
CA VAL A 214 3.31 12.60 2.67
C VAL A 214 3.96 11.37 2.01
N PHE A 215 5.29 11.31 1.89
CA PHE A 215 5.97 10.12 1.36
C PHE A 215 5.80 8.92 2.30
N TYR A 216 5.96 9.15 3.61
CA TYR A 216 5.68 8.11 4.61
C TYR A 216 4.23 7.63 4.55
N GLN A 217 3.26 8.54 4.48
CA GLN A 217 1.83 8.20 4.34
C GLN A 217 1.56 7.43 3.04
N ALA A 218 2.20 7.81 1.92
CA ALA A 218 2.05 7.10 0.65
C ALA A 218 2.56 5.65 0.73
N VAL A 219 3.71 5.41 1.37
CA VAL A 219 4.23 4.05 1.57
C VAL A 219 3.29 3.24 2.47
N LYS A 220 2.77 3.83 3.55
CA LYS A 220 1.84 3.18 4.47
C LYS A 220 0.48 2.88 3.81
N SER A 221 0.03 3.72 2.88
CA SER A 221 -1.23 3.52 2.15
C SER A 221 -1.21 2.28 1.23
N ILE A 222 -0.03 1.73 0.90
CA ILE A 222 0.11 0.49 0.13
C ILE A 222 -0.62 -0.66 0.81
N ARG A 223 -0.46 -0.83 2.13
CA ARG A 223 -1.21 -1.84 2.90
C ARG A 223 -2.72 -1.62 2.79
N THR A 224 -3.17 -0.40 3.00
CA THR A 224 -4.60 -0.05 2.91
C THR A 224 -5.18 -0.40 1.54
N GLY A 225 -4.46 -0.06 0.46
CA GLY A 225 -4.86 -0.40 -0.91
C GLY A 225 -4.93 -1.92 -1.16
N LEU A 226 -3.95 -2.67 -0.66
CA LEU A 226 -3.94 -4.14 -0.75
C LEU A 226 -5.08 -4.77 0.04
N VAL A 227 -5.34 -4.29 1.27
CA VAL A 227 -6.45 -4.75 2.11
C VAL A 227 -7.79 -4.52 1.41
N ILE A 228 -8.04 -3.29 0.95
CA ILE A 228 -9.28 -2.97 0.25
C ILE A 228 -9.46 -3.86 -0.99
N GLY A 229 -8.44 -3.95 -1.84
CA GLY A 229 -8.52 -4.74 -3.07
C GLY A 229 -8.76 -6.23 -2.82
N THR A 230 -8.04 -6.82 -1.87
CA THR A 230 -8.13 -8.27 -1.59
C THR A 230 -9.41 -8.64 -0.86
N LEU A 231 -9.77 -7.95 0.24
CA LEU A 231 -10.96 -8.27 1.02
C LEU A 231 -12.25 -7.96 0.26
N THR A 232 -12.30 -6.85 -0.47
CA THR A 232 -13.45 -6.54 -1.33
C THR A 232 -13.66 -7.64 -2.37
N THR A 233 -12.58 -8.09 -3.04
CA THR A 233 -12.66 -9.16 -4.02
C THR A 233 -13.07 -10.49 -3.40
N LEU A 234 -12.58 -10.80 -2.20
CA LEU A 234 -12.93 -12.02 -1.46
C LEU A 234 -14.43 -12.11 -1.15
N ILE A 235 -15.07 -10.98 -0.89
CA ILE A 235 -16.53 -10.92 -0.62
C ILE A 235 -17.30 -10.89 -1.93
N MET A 236 -16.89 -10.06 -2.89
CA MET A 236 -17.56 -9.85 -4.16
C MET A 236 -17.60 -11.12 -5.01
N LEU A 237 -16.49 -11.86 -5.10
CA LEU A 237 -16.32 -12.96 -6.04
C LEU A 237 -17.26 -14.14 -5.76
N PRO A 238 -17.40 -14.67 -4.51
CA PRO A 238 -18.36 -15.73 -4.22
C PRO A 238 -19.81 -15.31 -4.52
N MET A 239 -20.20 -14.08 -4.15
CA MET A 239 -21.55 -13.57 -4.44
C MET A 239 -21.80 -13.50 -5.95
N ALA A 240 -20.87 -12.96 -6.71
CA ALA A 240 -20.99 -12.86 -8.17
C ALA A 240 -21.09 -14.24 -8.84
N ILE A 241 -20.28 -15.21 -8.40
CA ILE A 241 -20.28 -16.58 -8.95
C ILE A 241 -21.61 -17.26 -8.63
N VAL A 242 -22.04 -17.24 -7.37
CA VAL A 242 -23.27 -17.92 -6.94
C VAL A 242 -24.47 -17.32 -7.66
N PHE A 243 -24.67 -16.01 -7.59
CA PHE A 243 -25.81 -15.36 -8.20
C PHE A 243 -25.77 -15.38 -9.74
N GLY A 244 -24.57 -15.25 -10.34
CA GLY A 244 -24.43 -15.31 -11.79
C GLY A 244 -24.78 -16.68 -12.36
N ILE A 245 -24.30 -17.76 -11.73
CA ILE A 245 -24.62 -19.14 -12.14
C ILE A 245 -26.10 -19.46 -11.86
N LEU A 246 -26.63 -19.07 -10.70
CA LEU A 246 -28.04 -19.30 -10.37
C LEU A 246 -28.97 -18.62 -11.40
N ALA A 247 -28.70 -17.37 -11.75
CA ALA A 247 -29.50 -16.62 -12.73
C ALA A 247 -29.42 -17.27 -14.12
N GLY A 248 -28.24 -17.64 -14.60
CA GLY A 248 -28.07 -18.24 -15.93
C GLY A 248 -28.61 -19.67 -16.03
N PHE A 249 -28.43 -20.48 -14.97
CA PHE A 249 -28.81 -21.90 -14.97
C PHE A 249 -30.31 -22.14 -14.75
N PHE A 250 -30.88 -21.53 -13.70
CA PHE A 250 -32.30 -21.79 -13.36
C PHE A 250 -33.27 -20.97 -14.21
N ARG A 251 -32.86 -19.81 -14.74
CA ARG A 251 -33.71 -18.92 -15.55
C ARG A 251 -35.05 -18.57 -14.85
N GLY A 252 -35.97 -17.92 -15.56
CA GLY A 252 -37.28 -17.58 -15.04
C GLY A 252 -37.26 -16.69 -13.80
N TRP A 253 -38.08 -16.99 -12.82
CA TRP A 253 -38.30 -16.11 -11.66
C TRP A 253 -37.00 -15.89 -10.81
N ILE A 254 -36.08 -16.87 -10.74
CA ILE A 254 -34.84 -16.73 -10.03
C ILE A 254 -33.94 -15.69 -10.72
N ASP A 255 -33.86 -15.75 -12.03
CA ASP A 255 -33.16 -14.76 -12.84
C ASP A 255 -33.79 -13.37 -12.66
N ASP A 256 -35.13 -13.26 -12.73
CA ASP A 256 -35.84 -11.99 -12.57
C ASP A 256 -35.60 -11.35 -11.21
N VAL A 257 -35.58 -12.14 -10.13
CA VAL A 257 -35.26 -11.67 -8.76
C VAL A 257 -33.85 -11.17 -8.67
N ILE A 258 -32.87 -11.94 -9.18
CA ILE A 258 -31.48 -11.54 -9.14
C ILE A 258 -31.24 -10.26 -9.96
N GLN A 259 -31.85 -10.17 -11.14
CA GLN A 259 -31.83 -8.97 -11.98
C GLN A 259 -32.45 -7.76 -11.27
N TYR A 260 -33.58 -7.94 -10.61
CA TYR A 260 -34.23 -6.88 -9.83
C TYR A 260 -33.29 -6.37 -8.73
N ILE A 261 -32.65 -7.28 -7.95
CA ILE A 261 -31.71 -6.92 -6.87
C ILE A 261 -30.54 -6.12 -7.41
N TYR A 262 -29.83 -6.60 -8.43
CA TYR A 262 -28.67 -5.87 -8.92
C TYR A 262 -29.02 -4.57 -9.62
N THR A 263 -30.19 -4.48 -10.27
CA THR A 263 -30.66 -3.25 -10.88
C THR A 263 -31.00 -2.20 -9.82
N THR A 264 -31.68 -2.63 -8.74
CA THR A 264 -31.99 -1.77 -7.60
C THR A 264 -30.72 -1.26 -6.92
N LEU A 265 -29.72 -2.14 -6.67
CA LEU A 265 -28.45 -1.73 -6.09
C LEU A 265 -27.70 -0.73 -6.98
N ASN A 266 -27.70 -0.95 -8.28
CA ASN A 266 -27.02 -0.06 -9.22
C ASN A 266 -27.75 1.29 -9.43
N SER A 267 -29.04 1.39 -9.06
CA SER A 267 -29.77 2.66 -9.14
C SER A 267 -29.39 3.65 -8.04
N ILE A 268 -28.80 3.15 -6.95
CA ILE A 268 -28.30 3.98 -5.86
C ILE A 268 -26.87 4.45 -6.20
N PRO A 269 -26.59 5.76 -6.17
CA PRO A 269 -25.21 6.22 -6.36
C PRO A 269 -24.27 5.61 -5.31
N GLY A 270 -23.32 4.79 -5.76
CA GLY A 270 -22.43 4.01 -4.88
C GLY A 270 -21.71 4.85 -3.83
N VAL A 271 -21.31 6.07 -4.18
CA VAL A 271 -20.65 7.01 -3.26
C VAL A 271 -21.55 7.37 -2.07
N LEU A 272 -22.85 7.59 -2.32
CA LEU A 272 -23.83 7.91 -1.26
C LEU A 272 -24.06 6.71 -0.34
N LEU A 273 -24.17 5.51 -0.91
CA LEU A 273 -24.35 4.29 -0.14
C LEU A 273 -23.13 4.02 0.77
N ILE A 274 -21.92 4.19 0.25
CA ILE A 274 -20.68 4.04 1.02
C ILE A 274 -20.63 5.08 2.14
N ALA A 275 -20.89 6.37 1.84
CA ALA A 275 -20.87 7.44 2.81
C ALA A 275 -21.88 7.21 3.95
N ALA A 276 -23.12 6.86 3.63
CA ALA A 276 -24.14 6.56 4.63
C ALA A 276 -23.76 5.38 5.53
N SER A 277 -23.22 4.32 4.92
CA SER A 277 -22.80 3.12 5.66
C SER A 277 -21.62 3.40 6.58
N ILE A 278 -20.64 4.20 6.15
CA ILE A 278 -19.50 4.60 6.99
C ILE A 278 -19.97 5.46 8.16
N LEU A 279 -20.92 6.37 7.96
CA LEU A 279 -21.51 7.17 9.04
C LEU A 279 -22.20 6.27 10.08
N MET A 280 -22.97 5.27 9.64
CA MET A 280 -23.57 4.28 10.57
C MET A 280 -22.51 3.56 11.41
N VAL A 281 -21.43 3.11 10.78
CA VAL A 281 -20.30 2.46 11.48
C VAL A 281 -19.65 3.41 12.47
N GLN A 282 -19.45 4.69 12.12
CA GLN A 282 -18.89 5.69 13.02
C GLN A 282 -19.77 5.90 14.26
N VAL A 283 -21.08 5.99 14.08
CA VAL A 283 -22.04 6.11 15.18
C VAL A 283 -22.01 4.85 16.06
N TYR A 284 -21.94 3.66 15.44
CA TYR A 284 -21.83 2.41 16.19
C TYR A 284 -20.57 2.36 17.05
N ILE A 285 -19.40 2.73 16.50
CA ILE A 285 -18.13 2.77 17.22
C ILE A 285 -18.19 3.82 18.36
N ALA A 286 -18.81 4.98 18.12
CA ALA A 286 -18.94 6.02 19.15
C ALA A 286 -19.84 5.57 20.31
N ASN A 287 -20.87 4.79 20.05
CA ASN A 287 -21.76 4.27 21.09
C ASN A 287 -21.19 3.08 21.88
N HIS A 288 -20.08 2.49 21.41
CA HIS A 288 -19.42 1.32 22.04
C HIS A 288 -17.94 1.58 22.31
N GLU A 289 -17.61 2.73 22.92
CA GLU A 289 -16.23 3.14 23.15
C GLU A 289 -15.41 2.13 23.97
N GLU A 290 -16.03 1.42 24.88
CA GLU A 290 -15.39 0.40 25.73
C GLU A 290 -14.83 -0.77 24.91
N ALA A 291 -15.48 -1.13 23.79
CA ALA A 291 -15.03 -2.19 22.88
C ALA A 291 -13.91 -1.73 21.95
N PHE A 292 -13.80 -0.40 21.71
CA PHE A 292 -12.88 0.20 20.74
C PHE A 292 -11.93 1.19 21.42
N THR A 293 -11.09 0.69 22.32
CA THR A 293 -10.22 1.51 23.18
C THR A 293 -9.06 2.21 22.44
N SER A 294 -8.60 1.65 21.31
CA SER A 294 -7.46 2.18 20.55
C SER A 294 -7.90 2.86 19.26
N VAL A 295 -7.25 3.97 18.90
CA VAL A 295 -7.45 4.68 17.61
C VAL A 295 -7.19 3.75 16.42
N ILE A 296 -6.15 2.89 16.50
CA ILE A 296 -5.78 1.94 15.46
C ILE A 296 -6.87 0.88 15.27
N VAL A 297 -7.42 0.34 16.35
CA VAL A 297 -8.54 -0.62 16.29
C VAL A 297 -9.78 0.01 15.67
N ARG A 298 -10.09 1.27 15.99
CA ARG A 298 -11.20 2.01 15.37
C ARG A 298 -10.97 2.21 13.86
N ALA A 299 -9.75 2.54 13.46
CA ALA A 299 -9.40 2.70 12.05
C ALA A 299 -9.49 1.37 11.28
N ASP A 300 -9.01 0.27 11.88
CA ASP A 300 -9.07 -1.08 11.31
C ASP A 300 -10.52 -1.55 11.10
N MET A 301 -11.39 -1.33 12.08
CA MET A 301 -12.81 -1.66 11.96
C MET A 301 -13.51 -0.85 10.87
N ARG A 302 -13.22 0.46 10.74
CA ARG A 302 -13.74 1.28 9.63
C ARG A 302 -13.30 0.74 8.27
N LEU A 303 -12.03 0.33 8.16
CA LEU A 303 -11.48 -0.26 6.94
C LEU A 303 -12.17 -1.59 6.62
N LEU A 304 -12.37 -2.46 7.62
CA LEU A 304 -13.05 -3.74 7.45
C LEU A 304 -14.49 -3.56 6.94
N PHE A 305 -15.27 -2.68 7.58
CA PHE A 305 -16.63 -2.39 7.15
C PHE A 305 -16.67 -1.76 5.76
N LEU A 306 -15.72 -0.88 5.42
CA LEU A 306 -15.59 -0.34 4.07
C LEU A 306 -15.40 -1.47 3.04
N CYS A 307 -14.52 -2.42 3.31
CA CYS A 307 -14.30 -3.57 2.43
C CYS A 307 -15.56 -4.43 2.27
N MET A 308 -16.31 -4.66 3.37
CA MET A 308 -17.57 -5.40 3.34
C MET A 308 -18.62 -4.68 2.48
N ILE A 309 -18.81 -3.39 2.67
CA ILE A 309 -19.78 -2.60 1.92
C ILE A 309 -19.43 -2.59 0.43
N LEU A 310 -18.15 -2.32 0.10
CA LEU A 310 -17.67 -2.37 -1.28
C LEU A 310 -17.85 -3.76 -1.90
N GLY A 311 -17.56 -4.83 -1.16
CA GLY A 311 -17.74 -6.20 -1.64
C GLY A 311 -19.19 -6.53 -1.95
N VAL A 312 -20.09 -6.19 -1.02
CA VAL A 312 -21.54 -6.42 -1.16
C VAL A 312 -22.18 -5.55 -2.25
N THR A 313 -21.58 -4.44 -2.62
CA THR A 313 -22.13 -3.57 -3.68
C THR A 313 -21.53 -3.83 -5.06
N SER A 314 -20.30 -4.36 -5.14
CA SER A 314 -19.56 -4.46 -6.40
C SER A 314 -19.77 -5.76 -7.19
N TRP A 315 -20.46 -6.77 -6.63
CA TRP A 315 -20.66 -8.08 -7.29
C TRP A 315 -21.50 -8.03 -8.56
N THR A 316 -22.29 -7.00 -8.73
CA THR A 316 -23.34 -6.89 -9.76
C THR A 316 -22.80 -6.94 -11.19
N ALA A 317 -21.65 -6.30 -11.46
CA ALA A 317 -21.04 -6.27 -12.79
C ALA A 317 -20.53 -7.66 -13.21
N LEU A 318 -19.83 -8.36 -12.31
CA LEU A 318 -19.33 -9.71 -12.58
C LEU A 318 -20.46 -10.75 -12.67
N CYS A 319 -21.50 -10.60 -11.84
CA CYS A 319 -22.70 -11.43 -11.89
C CYS A 319 -23.36 -11.39 -13.28
N ARG A 320 -23.49 -10.21 -13.88
CA ARG A 320 -24.05 -10.07 -15.25
C ARG A 320 -23.20 -10.76 -16.31
N LEU A 321 -21.87 -10.67 -16.21
CA LEU A 321 -20.98 -11.37 -17.13
C LEU A 321 -21.11 -12.89 -17.00
N LEU A 322 -21.08 -13.41 -15.77
CA LEU A 322 -21.21 -14.85 -15.53
C LEU A 322 -22.58 -15.38 -15.94
N ARG A 323 -23.66 -14.61 -15.73
CA ARG A 323 -24.99 -14.93 -16.22
C ARG A 323 -25.00 -15.06 -17.75
N ALA A 324 -24.37 -14.13 -18.46
CA ALA A 324 -24.32 -14.17 -19.93
C ALA A 324 -23.56 -15.38 -20.46
N GLU A 325 -22.52 -15.85 -19.77
CA GLU A 325 -21.74 -17.04 -20.14
C GLU A 325 -22.43 -18.36 -19.78
N THR A 326 -23.40 -18.33 -18.86
CA THR A 326 -24.13 -19.52 -18.38
C THR A 326 -25.50 -19.71 -19.04
N LEU A 327 -26.02 -18.71 -19.78
CA LEU A 327 -27.27 -18.77 -20.56
C LEU A 327 -27.15 -19.62 -21.81
#